data_1ad73ada305489dfcae269c40e680b2e
#
_entry.id   1ad73ada305489dfcae269c40e680b2e
#
_cell.length_a   1.000
_cell.length_b   1.000
_cell.length_c   1.000
_cell.angle_alpha   90.00
_cell.angle_beta   90.00
_cell.angle_gamma   90.00
#
_symmetry.space_group_name_H-M   'P 1'
#
loop_
_entity.id
_entity.type
_entity.pdbx_description
1 polymer ?
#
loop_
_entity_poly.entity_id
_entity_poly.type
_entity_poly.pdbx_seq_one_letter_code
_entity_poly.pdbx_strand_id
1 'polypeptide(L)'
;MPPSHLHAGAVRRTWWAMPLDPAPLLSRVPMVPVLTIERVDQAVPLARALAAGGLPLLEVALRTAASADAARAVIREVPDAVVGLGTVTQVSDIDLARDIGAKFLVTPGTPPELAAALARAEVPAIPGCATPGEAIMLAGHGFRVLKFFPASSAGGLEFLRQIAGPMPQLRFMPSGGVKEVNAAEYLAQPNVIAVSGTWVTPDAALAAGDFATITALARAAASLRR
;
A
#
# COMPACT_ATOMS: atom_id res chain seq x y z
N MET A 1 -17.40 48.03 16.23
CA MET A 1 -16.18 47.45 15.70
C MET A 1 -16.31 45.93 15.80
N PRO A 2 -16.39 45.16 14.74
CA PRO A 2 -16.41 43.71 14.80
C PRO A 2 -14.98 43.20 14.89
N PRO A 3 -14.74 42.05 15.61
CA PRO A 3 -13.42 41.47 15.70
C PRO A 3 -13.08 40.69 14.43
N SER A 4 -11.82 40.84 14.06
CA SER A 4 -11.08 40.29 12.97
C SER A 4 -11.20 38.76 12.85
N HIS A 5 -11.38 38.32 11.62
CA HIS A 5 -11.32 36.94 11.15
C HIS A 5 -9.97 36.29 11.51
N LEU A 6 -9.97 35.33 12.44
CA LEU A 6 -8.89 34.40 12.65
C LEU A 6 -8.87 33.43 11.45
N HIS A 7 -7.89 33.62 10.57
CA HIS A 7 -7.52 32.65 9.60
C HIS A 7 -7.10 31.36 10.36
N ALA A 8 -7.80 30.27 10.13
CA ALA A 8 -7.38 28.96 10.53
C ALA A 8 -6.05 28.65 9.82
N GLY A 9 -4.94 28.94 10.50
CA GLY A 9 -3.61 28.66 10.00
C GLY A 9 -3.46 27.18 9.82
N ALA A 10 -3.16 26.74 8.61
CA ALA A 10 -2.67 25.38 8.35
C ALA A 10 -1.50 25.12 9.33
N VAL A 11 -1.67 24.15 10.20
CA VAL A 11 -0.63 23.72 11.14
C VAL A 11 0.54 23.23 10.30
N ARG A 12 1.59 24.07 10.18
CA ARG A 12 2.83 23.67 9.52
C ARG A 12 3.39 22.50 10.29
N ARG A 13 3.38 21.30 9.72
CA ARG A 13 4.09 20.14 10.26
C ARG A 13 5.57 20.53 10.39
N THR A 14 6.08 20.49 11.60
CA THR A 14 7.47 20.79 11.88
C THR A 14 8.37 19.69 11.30
N TRP A 15 9.64 20.01 11.01
CA TRP A 15 10.60 19.07 10.40
C TRP A 15 10.83 17.77 11.23
N TRP A 16 10.39 17.71 12.47
CA TRP A 16 10.41 16.55 13.36
C TRP A 16 9.05 15.82 13.45
N ALA A 17 8.05 16.22 12.67
CA ALA A 17 6.77 15.53 12.67
C ALA A 17 6.96 14.08 12.16
N MET A 18 6.46 13.12 12.93
CA MET A 18 6.45 11.71 12.52
C MET A 18 5.58 11.52 11.28
N PRO A 19 5.94 10.59 10.37
CA PRO A 19 5.08 10.20 9.26
C PRO A 19 3.71 9.76 9.76
N LEU A 20 2.68 9.91 8.91
CA LEU A 20 1.38 9.33 9.19
C LEU A 20 1.47 7.81 9.21
N ASP A 21 0.88 7.17 10.23
CA ASP A 21 0.94 5.73 10.41
C ASP A 21 -0.09 5.00 9.52
N PRO A 22 0.33 4.12 8.59
CA PRO A 22 -0.57 3.31 7.79
C PRO A 22 -1.11 2.06 8.53
N ALA A 23 -0.61 1.73 9.72
CA ALA A 23 -0.98 0.53 10.44
C ALA A 23 -2.50 0.41 10.69
N PRO A 24 -3.26 1.46 11.03
CA PRO A 24 -4.71 1.37 11.20
C PRO A 24 -5.46 0.97 9.92
N LEU A 25 -4.92 1.28 8.73
CA LEU A 25 -5.48 0.83 7.46
C LEU A 25 -5.16 -0.65 7.22
N LEU A 26 -3.87 -1.01 7.31
CA LEU A 26 -3.39 -2.36 7.01
C LEU A 26 -3.89 -3.42 8.00
N SER A 27 -4.13 -3.04 9.27
CA SER A 27 -4.64 -3.97 10.26
C SER A 27 -6.07 -4.45 9.98
N ARG A 28 -6.78 -3.84 9.06
CA ARG A 28 -8.17 -4.19 8.70
C ARG A 28 -8.27 -5.35 7.71
N VAL A 29 -7.19 -5.67 7.00
CA VAL A 29 -7.17 -6.69 5.94
C VAL A 29 -5.92 -7.57 6.07
N PRO A 30 -6.00 -8.87 5.75
CA PRO A 30 -4.81 -9.71 5.71
C PRO A 30 -3.97 -9.45 4.44
N MET A 31 -4.59 -8.94 3.38
CA MET A 31 -3.97 -8.79 2.07
C MET A 31 -4.38 -7.49 1.39
N VAL A 32 -3.42 -6.83 0.75
CA VAL A 32 -3.61 -5.66 -0.11
C VAL A 32 -3.37 -6.06 -1.56
N PRO A 33 -4.40 -6.07 -2.43
CA PRO A 33 -4.23 -6.31 -3.86
C PRO A 33 -3.39 -5.22 -4.52
N VAL A 34 -2.40 -5.65 -5.32
CA VAL A 34 -1.64 -4.77 -6.21
C VAL A 34 -2.26 -4.84 -7.60
N LEU A 35 -2.71 -3.70 -8.09
CA LEU A 35 -3.45 -3.60 -9.33
C LEU A 35 -2.60 -2.91 -10.40
N THR A 36 -2.33 -3.62 -11.50
CA THR A 36 -1.83 -3.04 -12.74
C THR A 36 -3.02 -2.89 -13.69
N ILE A 37 -3.47 -1.67 -13.91
CA ILE A 37 -4.70 -1.39 -14.68
C ILE A 37 -4.30 -0.81 -16.03
N GLU A 38 -4.56 -1.58 -17.08
CA GLU A 38 -4.25 -1.19 -18.46
C GLU A 38 -5.34 -0.29 -19.08
N ARG A 39 -6.58 -0.41 -18.60
CA ARG A 39 -7.74 0.29 -19.13
C ARG A 39 -8.61 0.86 -18.02
N VAL A 40 -8.93 2.14 -18.11
CA VAL A 40 -9.72 2.86 -17.08
C VAL A 40 -11.11 2.24 -16.88
N ASP A 41 -11.74 1.74 -17.94
CA ASP A 41 -13.09 1.14 -17.87
C ASP A 41 -13.15 -0.15 -17.05
N GLN A 42 -12.03 -0.83 -16.84
CA GLN A 42 -11.91 -2.02 -15.99
C GLN A 42 -11.76 -1.68 -14.49
N ALA A 43 -11.32 -0.46 -14.17
CA ALA A 43 -10.94 -0.09 -12.81
C ALA A 43 -12.10 -0.18 -11.80
N VAL A 44 -13.23 0.40 -12.14
CA VAL A 44 -14.41 0.45 -11.26
C VAL A 44 -15.03 -0.93 -11.03
N PRO A 45 -15.31 -1.76 -12.09
CA PRO A 45 -15.78 -3.12 -11.88
C PRO A 45 -14.81 -3.98 -11.06
N LEU A 46 -13.51 -3.86 -11.31
CA LEU A 46 -12.47 -4.56 -10.56
C LEU A 46 -12.48 -4.19 -9.07
N ALA A 47 -12.50 -2.89 -8.76
CA ALA A 47 -12.53 -2.41 -7.39
C ALA A 47 -13.79 -2.86 -6.64
N ARG A 48 -14.96 -2.83 -7.29
CA ARG A 48 -16.21 -3.35 -6.73
C ARG A 48 -16.12 -4.84 -6.42
N ALA A 49 -15.53 -5.63 -7.33
CA ALA A 49 -15.36 -7.07 -7.14
C ALA A 49 -14.47 -7.39 -5.94
N LEU A 50 -13.34 -6.68 -5.81
CA LEU A 50 -12.40 -6.84 -4.69
C LEU A 50 -13.04 -6.41 -3.36
N ALA A 51 -13.71 -5.26 -3.32
CA ALA A 51 -14.41 -4.79 -2.11
C ALA A 51 -15.52 -5.74 -1.68
N ALA A 52 -16.34 -6.25 -2.62
CA ALA A 52 -17.38 -7.25 -2.37
C ALA A 52 -16.80 -8.59 -1.88
N GLY A 53 -15.55 -8.90 -2.23
CA GLY A 53 -14.79 -10.03 -1.71
C GLY A 53 -14.16 -9.79 -0.33
N GLY A 54 -14.28 -8.57 0.25
CA GLY A 54 -13.72 -8.25 1.57
C GLY A 54 -12.31 -7.66 1.54
N LEU A 55 -11.82 -7.24 0.37
CA LEU A 55 -10.53 -6.56 0.22
C LEU A 55 -10.74 -5.12 -0.29
N PRO A 56 -11.19 -4.20 0.55
CA PRO A 56 -11.44 -2.82 0.12
C PRO A 56 -10.17 -1.97 -0.01
N LEU A 57 -9.03 -2.42 0.52
CA LEU A 57 -7.76 -1.69 0.47
C LEU A 57 -7.02 -2.06 -0.81
N LEU A 58 -6.86 -1.10 -1.74
CA LEU A 58 -6.38 -1.36 -3.10
C LEU A 58 -5.12 -0.53 -3.39
N GLU A 59 -4.01 -1.19 -3.78
CA GLU A 59 -2.80 -0.55 -4.26
C GLU A 59 -2.85 -0.44 -5.79
N VAL A 60 -3.19 0.74 -6.34
CA VAL A 60 -3.11 0.99 -7.79
C VAL A 60 -1.66 1.35 -8.14
N ALA A 61 -1.00 0.47 -8.88
CA ALA A 61 0.41 0.66 -9.24
C ALA A 61 0.55 1.63 -10.42
N LEU A 62 1.40 2.64 -10.29
CA LEU A 62 1.74 3.62 -11.32
C LEU A 62 2.66 3.01 -12.39
N ARG A 63 2.16 1.99 -13.10
CA ARG A 63 2.92 1.22 -14.12
C ARG A 63 2.38 1.38 -15.54
N THR A 64 1.21 1.99 -15.69
CA THR A 64 0.57 2.20 -16.99
C THR A 64 0.12 3.65 -17.13
N ALA A 65 -0.09 4.10 -18.34
CA ALA A 65 -0.64 5.44 -18.61
C ALA A 65 -2.06 5.61 -18.02
N ALA A 66 -2.82 4.51 -17.85
CA ALA A 66 -4.16 4.53 -17.31
C ALA A 66 -4.21 4.62 -15.77
N SER A 67 -3.10 4.35 -15.06
CA SER A 67 -3.11 4.14 -13.60
C SER A 67 -3.71 5.30 -12.81
N ALA A 68 -3.32 6.54 -13.11
CA ALA A 68 -3.81 7.72 -12.39
C ALA A 68 -5.31 7.94 -12.60
N ASP A 69 -5.79 7.81 -13.84
CA ASP A 69 -7.20 7.99 -14.17
C ASP A 69 -8.06 6.84 -13.64
N ALA A 70 -7.51 5.62 -13.65
CA ALA A 70 -8.13 4.47 -13.02
C ALA A 70 -8.32 4.68 -11.50
N ALA A 71 -7.28 5.16 -10.81
CA ALA A 71 -7.36 5.48 -9.38
C ALA A 71 -8.41 6.57 -9.10
N ARG A 72 -8.47 7.64 -9.90
CA ARG A 72 -9.50 8.69 -9.80
C ARG A 72 -10.91 8.13 -9.98
N ALA A 73 -11.10 7.27 -10.98
CA ALA A 73 -12.40 6.67 -11.24
C ALA A 73 -12.86 5.80 -10.06
N VAL A 74 -11.97 4.96 -9.50
CA VAL A 74 -12.30 4.13 -8.34
C VAL A 74 -12.64 4.99 -7.11
N ILE A 75 -11.84 6.01 -6.81
CA ILE A 75 -12.08 6.91 -5.66
C ILE A 75 -13.44 7.60 -5.77
N ARG A 76 -13.83 8.03 -6.98
CA ARG A 76 -15.10 8.69 -7.23
C ARG A 76 -16.31 7.75 -7.15
N GLU A 77 -16.19 6.51 -7.66
CA GLU A 77 -17.34 5.65 -7.96
C GLU A 77 -17.47 4.43 -7.04
N VAL A 78 -16.46 4.16 -6.19
CA VAL A 78 -16.46 3.03 -5.26
C VAL A 78 -16.13 3.52 -3.86
N PRO A 79 -17.10 4.11 -3.14
CA PRO A 79 -16.85 4.74 -1.83
C PRO A 79 -16.39 3.75 -0.76
N ASP A 80 -16.68 2.46 -0.94
CA ASP A 80 -16.22 1.41 -0.03
C ASP A 80 -14.74 1.04 -0.26
N ALA A 81 -14.12 1.46 -1.36
CA ALA A 81 -12.71 1.21 -1.65
C ALA A 81 -11.81 2.28 -1.03
N VAL A 82 -10.72 1.84 -0.43
CA VAL A 82 -9.64 2.69 0.07
C VAL A 82 -8.46 2.55 -0.87
N VAL A 83 -8.28 3.53 -1.75
CA VAL A 83 -7.28 3.50 -2.81
C VAL A 83 -5.98 4.13 -2.35
N GLY A 84 -4.87 3.42 -2.52
CA GLY A 84 -3.52 3.95 -2.45
C GLY A 84 -2.82 3.87 -3.80
N LEU A 85 -1.76 4.66 -3.97
CA LEU A 85 -0.87 4.57 -5.13
C LEU A 85 0.35 3.73 -4.79
N GLY A 86 0.61 2.72 -5.63
CA GLY A 86 1.82 1.90 -5.61
C GLY A 86 2.79 2.28 -6.73
N THR A 87 4.01 1.73 -6.66
CA THR A 87 5.09 2.05 -7.59
C THR A 87 5.43 3.55 -7.58
N VAL A 88 5.29 4.19 -6.41
CA VAL A 88 5.75 5.56 -6.16
C VAL A 88 7.28 5.54 -6.18
N THR A 89 7.89 6.25 -7.12
CA THR A 89 9.35 6.23 -7.35
C THR A 89 9.97 7.61 -7.36
N GLN A 90 9.17 8.65 -7.38
CA GLN A 90 9.62 10.04 -7.41
C GLN A 90 8.74 10.94 -6.54
N VAL A 91 9.28 12.09 -6.18
CA VAL A 91 8.60 13.03 -5.26
C VAL A 91 7.28 13.57 -5.86
N SER A 92 7.23 13.78 -7.17
CA SER A 92 6.00 14.22 -7.86
C SER A 92 4.83 13.24 -7.75
N ASP A 93 5.09 11.95 -7.51
CA ASP A 93 4.03 10.97 -7.30
C ASP A 93 3.27 11.23 -5.98
N ILE A 94 3.91 11.88 -5.01
CA ILE A 94 3.28 12.30 -3.75
C ILE A 94 2.25 13.40 -4.01
N ASP A 95 2.59 14.37 -4.87
CA ASP A 95 1.68 15.44 -5.27
C ASP A 95 0.50 14.87 -6.05
N LEU A 96 0.76 13.96 -6.99
CA LEU A 96 -0.29 13.23 -7.71
C LEU A 96 -1.24 12.52 -6.76
N ALA A 97 -0.70 11.81 -5.75
CA ALA A 97 -1.52 11.08 -4.78
C ALA A 97 -2.44 12.02 -3.98
N ARG A 98 -1.91 13.16 -3.55
CA ARG A 98 -2.70 14.19 -2.87
C ARG A 98 -3.81 14.72 -3.77
N ASP A 99 -3.49 15.06 -5.02
CA ASP A 99 -4.42 15.65 -5.98
C ASP A 99 -5.57 14.72 -6.36
N ILE A 100 -5.32 13.41 -6.43
CA ILE A 100 -6.39 12.44 -6.69
C ILE A 100 -7.11 11.95 -5.44
N GLY A 101 -6.64 12.31 -4.24
CA GLY A 101 -7.25 11.91 -2.97
C GLY A 101 -6.90 10.50 -2.51
N ALA A 102 -5.75 9.94 -2.96
CA ALA A 102 -5.26 8.64 -2.50
C ALA A 102 -5.05 8.62 -0.98
N LYS A 103 -5.30 7.48 -0.36
CA LYS A 103 -5.30 7.32 1.10
C LYS A 103 -4.02 6.74 1.67
N PHE A 104 -3.16 6.17 0.83
CA PHE A 104 -1.83 5.70 1.21
C PHE A 104 -0.91 5.63 -0.01
N LEU A 105 0.39 5.58 0.25
CA LEU A 105 1.46 5.50 -0.75
C LEU A 105 2.30 4.26 -0.51
N VAL A 106 2.74 3.61 -1.59
CA VAL A 106 3.62 2.44 -1.51
C VAL A 106 4.75 2.57 -2.51
N THR A 107 5.99 2.39 -2.06
CA THR A 107 7.17 2.40 -2.93
C THR A 107 7.74 1.00 -3.12
N PRO A 108 8.37 0.68 -4.25
CA PRO A 108 9.10 -0.59 -4.42
C PRO A 108 10.44 -0.60 -3.69
N GLY A 109 11.09 0.54 -3.61
CA GLY A 109 12.33 0.86 -2.91
C GLY A 109 12.33 2.35 -2.61
N THR A 110 13.11 2.81 -1.64
CA THR A 110 12.97 4.17 -1.13
C THR A 110 14.33 4.84 -0.94
N PRO A 111 14.82 5.58 -1.96
CA PRO A 111 16.01 6.40 -1.80
C PRO A 111 15.86 7.45 -0.69
N PRO A 112 16.95 7.93 -0.07
CA PRO A 112 16.90 8.88 1.05
C PRO A 112 16.09 10.15 0.78
N GLU A 113 16.18 10.70 -0.43
CA GLU A 113 15.42 11.88 -0.83
C GLU A 113 13.91 11.62 -0.83
N LEU A 114 13.49 10.49 -1.41
CA LEU A 114 12.08 10.07 -1.42
C LEU A 114 11.60 9.75 0.00
N ALA A 115 12.43 9.11 0.84
CA ALA A 115 12.11 8.84 2.24
C ALA A 115 11.83 10.13 3.01
N ALA A 116 12.70 11.15 2.83
CA ALA A 116 12.54 12.46 3.45
C ALA A 116 11.27 13.19 2.97
N ALA A 117 10.89 13.06 1.69
CA ALA A 117 9.68 13.64 1.15
C ALA A 117 8.42 12.92 1.69
N LEU A 118 8.42 11.58 1.69
CA LEU A 118 7.32 10.77 2.22
C LEU A 118 7.10 11.00 3.73
N ALA A 119 8.17 11.22 4.50
CA ALA A 119 8.06 11.50 5.93
C ALA A 119 7.31 12.82 6.22
N ARG A 120 7.31 13.76 5.27
CA ARG A 120 6.60 15.04 5.37
C ARG A 120 5.23 15.03 4.66
N ALA A 121 4.92 13.96 3.93
CA ALA A 121 3.67 13.85 3.19
C ALA A 121 2.45 13.84 4.12
N GLU A 122 1.35 14.40 3.66
CA GLU A 122 0.04 14.38 4.34
C GLU A 122 -0.76 13.10 4.05
N VAL A 123 -0.12 12.14 3.39
CA VAL A 123 -0.67 10.82 3.04
C VAL A 123 0.22 9.75 3.68
N PRO A 124 -0.34 8.77 4.41
CA PRO A 124 0.44 7.68 4.99
C PRO A 124 1.23 6.93 3.93
N ALA A 125 2.48 6.58 4.23
CA ALA A 125 3.33 5.86 3.29
C ALA A 125 3.84 4.53 3.87
N ILE A 126 3.99 3.55 3.00
CA ILE A 126 4.55 2.23 3.25
C ILE A 126 5.81 2.12 2.37
N PRO A 127 6.94 2.66 2.83
CA PRO A 127 8.17 2.70 2.03
C PRO A 127 8.77 1.30 1.88
N GLY A 128 9.27 1.01 0.67
CA GLY A 128 9.87 -0.27 0.31
C GLY A 128 11.33 -0.38 0.74
N CYS A 129 11.70 -1.57 1.23
CA CYS A 129 13.09 -1.98 1.50
C CYS A 129 13.29 -3.46 1.20
N ALA A 130 14.55 -3.84 0.98
CA ALA A 130 15.00 -5.23 0.75
C ALA A 130 16.14 -5.64 1.70
N THR A 131 16.75 -4.70 2.41
CA THR A 131 17.92 -4.92 3.28
C THR A 131 17.73 -4.31 4.66
N PRO A 132 18.46 -4.81 5.69
CA PRO A 132 18.46 -4.22 7.02
C PRO A 132 18.92 -2.75 7.03
N GLY A 133 19.90 -2.39 6.18
CA GLY A 133 20.40 -1.01 6.09
C GLY A 133 19.33 -0.04 5.62
N GLU A 134 18.55 -0.41 4.60
CA GLU A 134 17.40 0.37 4.13
C GLU A 134 16.32 0.47 5.21
N ALA A 135 16.02 -0.63 5.91
CA ALA A 135 15.06 -0.62 7.01
C ALA A 135 15.48 0.32 8.16
N ILE A 136 16.78 0.33 8.53
CA ILE A 136 17.34 1.26 9.52
C ILE A 136 17.18 2.70 9.06
N MET A 137 17.53 3.00 7.83
CA MET A 137 17.42 4.34 7.25
C MET A 137 15.95 4.82 7.29
N LEU A 138 15.00 4.00 6.87
CA LEU A 138 13.58 4.32 6.91
C LEU A 138 13.05 4.49 8.34
N ALA A 139 13.49 3.64 9.27
CA ALA A 139 13.16 3.78 10.67
C ALA A 139 13.68 5.11 11.26
N GLY A 140 14.85 5.58 10.82
CA GLY A 140 15.42 6.87 11.15
C GLY A 140 14.56 8.06 10.67
N HIS A 141 13.85 7.91 9.56
CA HIS A 141 12.84 8.86 9.07
C HIS A 141 11.48 8.76 9.81
N GLY A 142 11.36 7.85 10.77
CA GLY A 142 10.15 7.70 11.59
C GLY A 142 9.16 6.65 11.09
N PHE A 143 9.41 5.96 9.99
CA PHE A 143 8.53 4.90 9.51
C PHE A 143 8.59 3.68 10.44
N ARG A 144 7.42 3.06 10.66
CA ARG A 144 7.27 1.86 11.48
C ARG A 144 6.65 0.70 10.72
N VAL A 145 6.03 0.99 9.57
CA VAL A 145 5.49 -0.01 8.65
C VAL A 145 6.22 0.13 7.31
N LEU A 146 6.82 -0.97 6.85
CA LEU A 146 7.63 -1.01 5.64
C LEU A 146 7.10 -2.07 4.67
N LYS A 147 7.19 -1.81 3.38
CA LYS A 147 7.03 -2.85 2.37
C LYS A 147 8.34 -3.63 2.26
N PHE A 148 8.27 -4.95 2.39
CA PHE A 148 9.41 -5.81 2.10
C PHE A 148 9.32 -6.31 0.66
N PHE A 149 10.16 -5.77 -0.22
CA PHE A 149 10.09 -6.05 -1.65
C PHE A 149 11.48 -6.04 -2.32
N PRO A 150 11.75 -6.98 -3.23
CA PRO A 150 10.92 -8.15 -3.61
C PRO A 150 11.09 -9.30 -2.60
N ALA A 151 10.04 -9.61 -1.83
CA ALA A 151 10.14 -10.45 -0.64
C ALA A 151 10.78 -11.82 -0.92
N SER A 152 10.29 -12.55 -1.93
CA SER A 152 10.77 -13.90 -2.22
C SER A 152 12.26 -13.95 -2.57
N SER A 153 12.74 -13.02 -3.39
CA SER A 153 14.14 -12.97 -3.82
C SER A 153 15.08 -12.28 -2.83
N ALA A 154 14.53 -11.51 -1.87
CA ALA A 154 15.31 -10.81 -0.84
C ALA A 154 15.40 -11.58 0.49
N GLY A 155 15.19 -12.90 0.48
CA GLY A 155 15.35 -13.77 1.65
C GLY A 155 14.03 -14.25 2.28
N GLY A 156 12.88 -13.78 1.79
CA GLY A 156 11.57 -14.33 2.15
C GLY A 156 11.26 -14.31 3.65
N LEU A 157 10.73 -15.42 4.15
CA LEU A 157 10.40 -15.62 5.56
C LEU A 157 11.64 -15.56 6.46
N GLU A 158 12.78 -16.01 5.96
CA GLU A 158 14.00 -16.00 6.76
C GLU A 158 14.47 -14.58 7.07
N PHE A 159 14.43 -13.67 6.10
CA PHE A 159 14.69 -12.25 6.37
C PHE A 159 13.80 -11.70 7.47
N LEU A 160 12.49 -11.97 7.43
CA LEU A 160 11.54 -11.46 8.42
C LEU A 160 11.80 -12.00 9.83
N ARG A 161 12.21 -13.26 9.94
CA ARG A 161 12.59 -13.87 11.23
C ARG A 161 13.86 -13.24 11.79
N GLN A 162 14.88 -13.09 10.97
CA GLN A 162 16.17 -12.54 11.40
C GLN A 162 16.09 -11.05 11.78
N ILE A 163 15.27 -10.27 11.08
CA ILE A 163 15.17 -8.83 11.36
C ILE A 163 14.29 -8.51 12.60
N ALA A 164 13.46 -9.46 13.03
CA ALA A 164 12.54 -9.25 14.16
C ALA A 164 13.26 -8.93 15.48
N GLY A 165 14.39 -9.59 15.74
CA GLY A 165 15.21 -9.35 16.95
C GLY A 165 15.83 -7.96 16.97
N PRO A 166 16.64 -7.58 15.96
CA PRO A 166 17.29 -6.27 15.89
C PRO A 166 16.33 -5.08 15.77
N MET A 167 15.15 -5.28 15.17
CA MET A 167 14.18 -4.21 14.87
C MET A 167 12.75 -4.56 15.31
N PRO A 168 12.50 -4.80 16.60
CA PRO A 168 11.20 -5.25 17.10
C PRO A 168 10.07 -4.22 16.90
N GLN A 169 10.42 -2.96 16.67
CA GLN A 169 9.47 -1.87 16.42
C GLN A 169 8.94 -1.83 14.99
N LEU A 170 9.53 -2.58 14.06
CA LEU A 170 9.12 -2.56 12.66
C LEU A 170 8.07 -3.63 12.36
N ARG A 171 7.14 -3.25 11.49
CA ARG A 171 6.16 -4.14 10.88
C ARG A 171 6.37 -4.14 9.38
N PHE A 172 6.09 -5.27 8.76
CA PHE A 172 6.33 -5.45 7.33
C PHE A 172 5.06 -5.82 6.57
N MET A 173 4.98 -5.35 5.34
CA MET A 173 4.05 -5.81 4.32
C MET A 173 4.86 -6.49 3.20
N PRO A 174 5.09 -7.81 3.27
CA PRO A 174 5.79 -8.54 2.22
C PRO A 174 5.05 -8.49 0.91
N SER A 175 5.79 -8.27 -0.18
CA SER A 175 5.29 -8.19 -1.55
C SER A 175 6.35 -8.71 -2.53
N GLY A 176 5.91 -9.26 -3.66
CA GLY A 176 6.81 -9.89 -4.65
C GLY A 176 7.13 -11.35 -4.30
N GLY A 177 6.49 -12.27 -5.03
CA GLY A 177 6.56 -13.71 -4.80
C GLY A 177 5.64 -14.22 -3.70
N VAL A 178 4.86 -13.37 -3.05
CA VAL A 178 3.75 -13.79 -2.18
C VAL A 178 2.60 -14.24 -3.07
N LYS A 179 2.10 -15.46 -2.80
CA LYS A 179 1.03 -16.13 -3.54
C LYS A 179 0.05 -16.74 -2.53
N GLU A 180 -1.09 -17.21 -3.01
CA GLU A 180 -2.08 -17.91 -2.19
C GLU A 180 -1.47 -19.01 -1.33
N VAL A 181 -0.62 -19.85 -1.91
CA VAL A 181 -0.01 -21.03 -1.27
C VAL A 181 0.95 -20.69 -0.12
N ASN A 182 1.51 -19.50 -0.05
CA ASN A 182 2.48 -19.11 0.99
C ASN A 182 2.06 -17.90 1.83
N ALA A 183 0.94 -17.26 1.50
CA ALA A 183 0.50 -16.05 2.19
C ALA A 183 0.26 -16.27 3.68
N ALA A 184 -0.31 -17.42 4.06
CA ALA A 184 -0.55 -17.77 5.46
C ALA A 184 0.75 -17.87 6.29
N GLU A 185 1.84 -18.38 5.70
CA GLU A 185 3.13 -18.47 6.37
C GLU A 185 3.74 -17.08 6.64
N TYR A 186 3.58 -16.15 5.69
CA TYR A 186 3.97 -14.76 5.89
C TYR A 186 3.14 -14.09 6.99
N LEU A 187 1.82 -14.27 6.95
CA LEU A 187 0.91 -13.68 7.95
C LEU A 187 1.11 -14.24 9.36
N ALA A 188 1.65 -15.45 9.50
CA ALA A 188 2.00 -16.04 10.79
C ALA A 188 3.24 -15.40 11.45
N GLN A 189 4.02 -14.58 10.72
CA GLN A 189 5.17 -13.90 11.31
C GLN A 189 4.71 -12.73 12.19
N PRO A 190 5.21 -12.59 13.43
CA PRO A 190 4.73 -11.57 14.38
C PRO A 190 4.99 -10.13 13.93
N ASN A 191 5.98 -9.92 13.06
CA ASN A 191 6.33 -8.63 12.49
C ASN A 191 5.69 -8.37 11.12
N VAL A 192 4.76 -9.21 10.64
CA VAL A 192 3.98 -8.99 9.41
C VAL A 192 2.60 -8.43 9.77
N ILE A 193 2.25 -7.29 9.17
CA ILE A 193 0.96 -6.63 9.42
C ILE A 193 -0.11 -7.01 8.38
N ALA A 194 0.28 -7.17 7.14
CA ALA A 194 -0.52 -7.65 6.01
C ALA A 194 0.45 -8.18 4.95
N VAL A 195 -0.04 -8.90 3.96
CA VAL A 195 0.71 -9.23 2.75
C VAL A 195 0.21 -8.43 1.56
N SER A 196 0.99 -8.36 0.47
CA SER A 196 0.58 -7.67 -0.75
C SER A 196 0.94 -8.54 -1.96
N GLY A 197 0.04 -8.59 -2.95
CA GLY A 197 0.24 -9.44 -4.12
C GLY A 197 -0.80 -9.25 -5.21
N THR A 198 -0.67 -10.04 -6.28
CA THR A 198 -1.52 -9.93 -7.49
C THR A 198 -2.38 -11.16 -7.73
N TRP A 199 -2.27 -12.23 -6.95
CA TRP A 199 -2.93 -13.51 -7.25
C TRP A 199 -4.45 -13.48 -7.24
N VAL A 200 -5.07 -12.46 -6.61
CA VAL A 200 -6.52 -12.27 -6.58
C VAL A 200 -7.06 -11.62 -7.86
N THR A 201 -6.18 -11.18 -8.75
CA THR A 201 -6.51 -10.54 -10.02
C THR A 201 -5.75 -11.19 -11.18
N PRO A 202 -5.97 -12.49 -11.47
CA PRO A 202 -5.27 -13.17 -12.56
C PRO A 202 -5.60 -12.55 -13.91
N ASP A 203 -4.58 -12.40 -14.76
CA ASP A 203 -4.69 -11.73 -16.07
C ASP A 203 -5.80 -12.31 -16.94
N ALA A 204 -5.99 -13.64 -16.89
CA ALA A 204 -7.05 -14.30 -17.66
C ALA A 204 -8.45 -13.85 -17.23
N ALA A 205 -8.69 -13.69 -15.92
CA ALA A 205 -9.98 -13.22 -15.40
C ALA A 205 -10.21 -11.74 -15.75
N LEU A 206 -9.16 -10.92 -15.64
CA LEU A 206 -9.21 -9.51 -16.04
C LEU A 206 -9.52 -9.34 -17.53
N ALA A 207 -8.83 -10.10 -18.38
CA ALA A 207 -9.05 -10.06 -19.84
C ALA A 207 -10.45 -10.50 -20.24
N ALA A 208 -11.01 -11.48 -19.53
CA ALA A 208 -12.36 -11.99 -19.76
C ALA A 208 -13.47 -11.12 -19.10
N GLY A 209 -13.12 -10.14 -18.24
CA GLY A 209 -14.11 -9.43 -17.44
C GLY A 209 -14.79 -10.32 -16.39
N ASP A 210 -14.14 -11.42 -15.97
CA ASP A 210 -14.69 -12.36 -15.00
C ASP A 210 -14.48 -11.84 -13.56
N PHE A 211 -15.26 -10.85 -13.21
CA PHE A 211 -15.24 -10.25 -11.87
C PHE A 211 -15.83 -11.17 -10.80
N ALA A 212 -16.60 -12.20 -11.19
CA ALA A 212 -17.10 -13.20 -10.24
C ALA A 212 -15.95 -14.05 -9.68
N THR A 213 -15.05 -14.52 -10.53
CA THR A 213 -13.82 -15.21 -10.12
C THR A 213 -12.96 -14.32 -9.24
N ILE A 214 -12.79 -13.04 -9.60
CA ILE A 214 -12.01 -12.08 -8.78
C ILE A 214 -12.63 -11.91 -7.38
N THR A 215 -13.96 -11.79 -7.29
CA THR A 215 -14.66 -11.71 -6.01
C THR A 215 -14.47 -12.98 -5.16
N ALA A 216 -14.49 -14.15 -5.78
CA ALA A 216 -14.25 -15.42 -5.08
C ALA A 216 -12.81 -15.52 -4.54
N LEU A 217 -11.81 -15.15 -5.35
CA LEU A 217 -10.40 -15.11 -4.94
C LEU A 217 -10.16 -14.08 -3.83
N ALA A 218 -10.78 -12.91 -3.94
CA ALA A 218 -10.70 -11.87 -2.90
C ALA A 218 -11.30 -12.37 -1.58
N ARG A 219 -12.44 -13.07 -1.61
CA ARG A 219 -13.08 -13.65 -0.41
C ARG A 219 -12.19 -14.71 0.24
N ALA A 220 -11.57 -15.57 -0.55
CA ALA A 220 -10.61 -16.55 -0.04
C ALA A 220 -9.42 -15.86 0.63
N ALA A 221 -8.84 -14.85 -0.02
CA ALA A 221 -7.73 -14.09 0.54
C ALA A 221 -8.12 -13.28 1.78
N ALA A 222 -9.32 -12.71 1.84
CA ALA A 222 -9.83 -11.98 3.00
C ALA A 222 -10.06 -12.89 4.22
N SER A 223 -10.25 -14.19 4.01
CA SER A 223 -10.41 -15.18 5.08
C SER A 223 -9.09 -15.67 5.69
N LEU A 224 -7.95 -15.30 5.12
CA LEU A 224 -6.63 -15.62 5.67
C LEU A 224 -6.51 -15.03 7.08
N ARG A 225 -6.06 -15.85 8.03
CA ARG A 225 -5.85 -15.42 9.42
C ARG A 225 -4.40 -14.98 9.62
N ARG A 226 -4.23 -14.04 10.52
CA ARG A 226 -2.92 -13.65 11.07
C ARG A 226 -2.59 -14.51 12.27
#